data_d06036c0d2b00928258a4f8f3e84d137
#
_entry.id   d06036c0d2b00928258a4f8f3e84d137
#
_cell.length_a   1.000
_cell.length_b   1.000
_cell.length_c   1.000
_cell.angle_alpha   90.00
_cell.angle_beta   90.00
_cell.angle_gamma   90.00
#
_symmetry.space_group_name_H-M   'P 1'
#
loop_
_entity.id
_entity.type
_entity.pdbx_description
1 polymer ?
#
loop_
_entity_poly.entity_id
_entity_poly.type
_entity_poly.pdbx_seq_one_letter_code
_entity_poly.pdbx_strand_id
1 'polypeptide(L)'
;MTLGQLPADEVAELKRLDVSHHLPGQTDYRLQVQLGGSRIITKASGCLIHDAEGNEILDGMAGLWCVNAGYGRSELAQVAYEQMMELPYYNTFFKTASAPAVRLAAAVAGKLGNGLTHVFFNSSGSEANDTVFRLVRHYWAVKGQPWRQVIIGQ
;
A
#
# COMPACT_ATOMS: atom_id res chain seq x y z
N MET A 1 -3.28 3.11 31.45
CA MET A 1 -3.56 2.47 30.15
C MET A 1 -2.24 2.09 29.51
N THR A 2 -2.15 0.92 28.94
CA THR A 2 -0.99 0.48 28.15
C THR A 2 -0.94 1.21 26.82
N LEU A 3 0.20 1.16 26.14
CA LEU A 3 0.37 1.82 24.84
C LEU A 3 -0.65 1.28 23.84
N GLY A 4 -1.44 2.16 23.22
CA GLY A 4 -2.46 1.79 22.25
C GLY A 4 -3.82 1.40 22.84
N GLN A 5 -3.91 1.13 24.13
CA GLN A 5 -5.15 0.75 24.79
C GLN A 5 -6.20 1.87 24.73
N LEU A 6 -7.42 1.50 24.32
CA LEU A 6 -8.60 2.38 24.31
C LEU A 6 -9.57 2.02 25.46
N PRO A 7 -10.48 2.93 25.83
CA PRO A 7 -11.60 2.61 26.72
C PRO A 7 -12.45 1.46 26.17
N ALA A 8 -12.98 0.63 27.07
CA ALA A 8 -13.71 -0.58 26.67
C ALA A 8 -14.99 -0.27 25.85
N ASP A 9 -15.66 0.83 26.14
CA ASP A 9 -16.82 1.32 25.41
C ASP A 9 -16.46 1.77 24.00
N GLU A 10 -15.31 2.44 23.81
CA GLU A 10 -14.80 2.81 22.50
C GLU A 10 -14.41 1.57 21.67
N VAL A 11 -13.76 0.57 22.29
CA VAL A 11 -13.45 -0.71 21.61
C VAL A 11 -14.71 -1.42 21.17
N ALA A 12 -15.74 -1.48 22.01
CA ALA A 12 -17.02 -2.09 21.69
C ALA A 12 -17.70 -1.37 20.52
N GLU A 13 -17.69 -0.05 20.52
CA GLU A 13 -18.27 0.75 19.43
C GLU A 13 -17.50 0.55 18.11
N LEU A 14 -16.17 0.56 18.13
CA LEU A 14 -15.35 0.31 16.92
C LEU A 14 -15.64 -1.08 16.34
N LYS A 15 -15.72 -2.10 17.18
CA LYS A 15 -16.07 -3.46 16.73
C LYS A 15 -17.49 -3.54 16.15
N ARG A 16 -18.45 -2.84 16.76
CA ARG A 16 -19.81 -2.75 16.23
C ARG A 16 -19.85 -2.08 14.84
N LEU A 17 -19.11 -0.99 14.67
CA LEU A 17 -18.99 -0.28 13.40
C LEU A 17 -18.27 -1.14 12.34
N ASP A 18 -17.23 -1.87 12.72
CA ASP A 18 -16.51 -2.79 11.85
C ASP A 18 -17.44 -3.85 11.27
N VAL A 19 -18.20 -4.54 12.11
CA VAL A 19 -19.19 -5.55 11.68
C VAL A 19 -20.30 -4.94 10.80
N SER A 20 -20.73 -3.72 11.10
CA SER A 20 -21.90 -3.12 10.43
C SER A 20 -21.58 -2.45 9.10
N HIS A 21 -20.34 -1.97 8.93
CA HIS A 21 -20.01 -1.06 7.82
C HIS A 21 -18.71 -1.39 7.09
N HIS A 22 -17.83 -2.20 7.67
CA HIS A 22 -16.53 -2.52 7.10
C HIS A 22 -16.51 -3.94 6.56
N LEU A 23 -16.07 -4.11 5.31
CA LEU A 23 -15.85 -5.41 4.68
C LEU A 23 -14.34 -5.56 4.42
N PRO A 24 -13.58 -6.14 5.36
CA PRO A 24 -12.14 -6.32 5.18
C PRO A 24 -11.82 -7.35 4.11
N GLY A 25 -10.74 -7.11 3.36
CA GLY A 25 -10.26 -8.03 2.34
C GLY A 25 -9.78 -9.35 2.96
N GLN A 26 -9.93 -10.46 2.22
CA GLN A 26 -9.46 -11.81 2.58
C GLN A 26 -9.94 -12.29 3.96
N THR A 27 -11.15 -11.91 4.36
CA THR A 27 -11.74 -12.24 5.65
C THR A 27 -13.00 -13.10 5.46
N ASP A 28 -13.15 -14.14 6.27
CA ASP A 28 -14.44 -14.82 6.42
C ASP A 28 -15.38 -13.92 7.24
N TYR A 29 -16.30 -13.26 6.55
CA TYR A 29 -17.24 -12.33 7.16
C TYR A 29 -18.14 -12.97 8.22
N ARG A 30 -18.54 -14.23 8.05
CA ARG A 30 -19.34 -14.95 9.04
C ARG A 30 -18.58 -15.14 10.34
N LEU A 31 -17.32 -15.53 10.24
CA LEU A 31 -16.43 -15.66 11.39
C LEU A 31 -16.18 -14.30 12.05
N GLN A 32 -15.96 -13.24 11.27
CA GLN A 32 -15.81 -11.88 11.80
C GLN A 32 -17.02 -11.45 12.64
N VAL A 33 -18.24 -11.69 12.13
CA VAL A 33 -19.47 -11.39 12.86
C VAL A 33 -19.58 -12.22 14.15
N GLN A 34 -19.26 -13.52 14.09
CA GLN A 34 -19.28 -14.41 15.26
C GLN A 34 -18.27 -13.99 16.34
N LEU A 35 -17.12 -13.46 15.94
CA LEU A 35 -16.07 -12.96 16.84
C LEU A 35 -16.37 -11.53 17.35
N GLY A 36 -17.44 -10.90 16.88
CA GLY A 36 -17.84 -9.54 17.29
C GLY A 36 -16.98 -8.43 16.68
N GLY A 37 -16.33 -8.68 15.55
CA GLY A 37 -15.51 -7.73 14.81
C GLY A 37 -14.03 -8.11 14.73
N SER A 38 -13.28 -7.30 14.01
CA SER A 38 -11.83 -7.46 13.81
C SER A 38 -11.04 -7.06 15.07
N ARG A 39 -9.79 -7.50 15.13
CA ARG A 39 -8.82 -6.93 16.08
C ARG A 39 -8.50 -5.51 15.63
N ILE A 40 -8.73 -4.52 16.49
CA ILE A 40 -8.50 -3.11 16.20
C ILE A 40 -7.07 -2.76 16.55
N ILE A 41 -6.24 -2.46 15.56
CA ILE A 41 -4.85 -2.00 15.76
C ILE A 41 -4.87 -0.48 15.89
N THR A 42 -4.25 0.04 16.94
CA THR A 42 -4.33 1.46 17.33
C THR A 42 -2.99 2.17 17.26
N LYS A 43 -1.90 1.45 17.47
CA LYS A 43 -0.55 2.00 17.49
C LYS A 43 0.49 1.03 16.95
N ALA A 44 1.61 1.58 16.50
CA ALA A 44 2.76 0.79 16.09
C ALA A 44 4.07 1.55 16.30
N SER A 45 5.17 0.84 16.55
CA SER A 45 6.52 1.39 16.68
C SER A 45 7.57 0.31 16.38
N GLY A 46 8.56 0.62 15.54
CA GLY A 46 9.58 -0.36 15.13
C GLY A 46 8.96 -1.56 14.43
N CYS A 47 9.02 -2.74 15.03
CA CYS A 47 8.37 -3.97 14.53
C CYS A 47 7.15 -4.38 15.37
N LEU A 48 6.72 -3.56 16.32
CA LEU A 48 5.62 -3.88 17.23
C LEU A 48 4.36 -3.11 16.84
N ILE A 49 3.22 -3.80 16.92
CA ILE A 49 1.89 -3.21 16.81
C ILE A 49 1.14 -3.42 18.13
N HIS A 50 0.22 -2.52 18.45
CA HIS A 50 -0.60 -2.58 19.65
C HIS A 50 -2.06 -2.55 19.28
N ASP A 51 -2.86 -3.43 19.88
CA ASP A 51 -4.29 -3.43 19.68
C ASP A 51 -5.04 -2.58 20.73
N ALA A 52 -6.30 -2.37 20.47
CA ALA A 52 -7.17 -1.56 21.31
C ALA A 52 -7.39 -2.16 22.71
N GLU A 53 -7.19 -3.46 22.89
CA GLU A 53 -7.24 -4.14 24.19
C GLU A 53 -5.92 -3.99 24.99
N GLY A 54 -4.87 -3.42 24.40
CA GLY A 54 -3.58 -3.17 25.02
C GLY A 54 -2.56 -4.31 24.87
N ASN A 55 -2.81 -5.25 23.94
CA ASN A 55 -1.84 -6.29 23.63
C ASN A 55 -0.75 -5.74 22.72
N GLU A 56 0.50 -6.12 23.01
CA GLU A 56 1.66 -5.87 22.15
C GLU A 56 1.92 -7.10 21.29
N ILE A 57 2.11 -6.90 19.99
CA ILE A 57 2.22 -7.97 19.00
C ILE A 57 3.42 -7.69 18.11
N LEU A 58 4.29 -8.68 17.90
CA LEU A 58 5.35 -8.60 16.90
C LEU A 58 4.74 -8.73 15.50
N ASP A 59 4.90 -7.70 14.67
CA ASP A 59 4.45 -7.71 13.28
C ASP A 59 5.51 -8.32 12.38
N GLY A 60 5.52 -9.64 12.26
CA GLY A 60 6.40 -10.38 11.36
C GLY A 60 6.06 -10.25 9.87
N MET A 61 4.94 -9.60 9.54
CA MET A 61 4.49 -9.39 8.16
C MET A 61 4.81 -7.99 7.62
N ALA A 62 5.37 -7.10 8.43
CA ALA A 62 5.64 -5.71 8.08
C ALA A 62 4.42 -5.01 7.44
N GLY A 63 3.26 -5.11 8.08
CA GLY A 63 2.00 -4.55 7.57
C GLY A 63 1.59 -5.12 6.20
N LEU A 64 1.85 -6.39 5.95
CA LEU A 64 1.73 -7.09 4.66
C LEU A 64 2.67 -6.47 3.60
N TRP A 65 3.98 -6.43 3.93
CA TRP A 65 5.10 -5.94 3.10
C TRP A 65 5.11 -4.43 2.81
N CYS A 66 4.30 -3.67 3.52
CA CYS A 66 4.18 -2.22 3.28
C CYS A 66 5.06 -1.37 4.21
N VAL A 67 5.57 -1.94 5.31
CA VAL A 67 6.30 -1.21 6.36
C VAL A 67 7.71 -1.79 6.57
N ASN A 68 8.43 -2.02 5.49
CA ASN A 68 9.77 -2.63 5.50
C ASN A 68 10.81 -1.80 6.25
N ALA A 69 10.60 -0.50 6.39
CA ALA A 69 11.46 0.41 7.17
C ALA A 69 11.12 0.47 8.66
N GLY A 70 10.07 -0.24 9.10
CA GLY A 70 9.53 -0.16 10.45
C GLY A 70 8.53 0.97 10.66
N TYR A 71 7.75 0.86 11.72
CA TYR A 71 6.75 1.84 12.13
C TYR A 71 7.37 3.02 12.88
N GLY A 72 6.69 4.18 12.88
CA GLY A 72 7.06 5.33 13.68
C GLY A 72 8.30 6.08 13.19
N ARG A 73 8.64 5.99 11.91
CA ARG A 73 9.74 6.70 11.28
C ARG A 73 9.40 8.18 11.09
N SER A 74 9.74 8.98 12.09
CA SER A 74 9.40 10.41 12.12
C SER A 74 10.01 11.18 10.95
N GLU A 75 11.21 10.82 10.50
CA GLU A 75 11.85 11.43 9.34
C GLU A 75 11.08 11.21 8.02
N LEU A 76 10.44 10.04 7.86
CA LEU A 76 9.59 9.78 6.70
C LEU A 76 8.26 10.55 6.78
N ALA A 77 7.68 10.61 7.98
CA ALA A 77 6.46 11.37 8.23
C ALA A 77 6.69 12.88 7.99
N GLN A 78 7.83 13.41 8.42
CA GLN A 78 8.18 14.81 8.21
C GLN A 78 8.32 15.16 6.73
N VAL A 79 9.05 14.35 5.95
CA VAL A 79 9.19 14.55 4.49
C VAL A 79 7.84 14.50 3.79
N ALA A 80 6.96 13.56 4.20
CA ALA A 80 5.60 13.48 3.64
C ALA A 80 4.78 14.72 3.98
N TYR A 81 4.84 15.19 5.22
CA TYR A 81 4.16 16.42 5.64
C TYR A 81 4.62 17.64 4.84
N GLU A 82 5.93 17.85 4.72
CA GLU A 82 6.50 18.97 3.98
C GLU A 82 6.07 18.95 2.51
N GLN A 83 6.14 17.77 1.88
CA GLN A 83 5.70 17.62 0.49
C GLN A 83 4.20 17.87 0.31
N MET A 84 3.37 17.43 1.27
CA MET A 84 1.93 17.69 1.24
C MET A 84 1.59 19.17 1.40
N MET A 85 2.39 19.91 2.16
CA MET A 85 2.21 21.37 2.30
C MET A 85 2.65 22.14 1.05
N GLU A 86 3.69 21.66 0.36
CA GLU A 86 4.21 22.31 -0.85
C GLU A 86 3.37 21.95 -2.09
N LEU A 87 3.20 20.66 -2.36
CA LEU A 87 2.44 20.15 -3.50
C LEU A 87 1.90 18.74 -3.17
N PRO A 88 0.67 18.62 -2.64
CA PRO A 88 0.11 17.33 -2.22
C PRO A 88 -0.21 16.42 -3.39
N TYR A 89 -0.57 16.97 -4.52
CA TYR A 89 -0.90 16.23 -5.74
C TYR A 89 -0.76 17.10 -6.98
N TYR A 90 -0.28 16.50 -8.06
CA TYR A 90 -0.48 16.99 -9.42
C TYR A 90 -0.49 15.81 -10.40
N ASN A 91 -1.24 15.93 -11.48
CA ASN A 91 -1.34 14.90 -12.50
C ASN A 91 -0.04 14.78 -13.33
N THR A 92 0.16 13.63 -13.95
CA THR A 92 1.28 13.37 -14.88
C THR A 92 0.86 13.31 -16.34
N PHE A 93 -0.35 13.79 -16.66
CA PHE A 93 -0.85 13.89 -18.01
C PHE A 93 -0.38 15.21 -18.66
N PHE A 94 -0.55 15.33 -19.97
CA PHE A 94 -0.33 16.57 -20.71
C PHE A 94 1.09 17.16 -20.59
N LYS A 95 2.10 16.30 -20.48
CA LYS A 95 3.52 16.66 -20.36
C LYS A 95 3.86 17.36 -19.03
N THR A 96 3.14 17.07 -17.99
CA THR A 96 3.45 17.52 -16.63
C THR A 96 4.02 16.38 -15.78
N ALA A 97 4.82 16.72 -14.79
CA ALA A 97 5.35 15.77 -13.80
C ALA A 97 5.69 16.51 -12.50
N SER A 98 5.67 15.81 -11.37
CA SER A 98 6.15 16.34 -10.10
C SER A 98 7.64 16.07 -9.92
N ALA A 99 8.35 16.99 -9.30
CA ALA A 99 9.80 16.82 -9.06
C ALA A 99 10.15 15.57 -8.23
N PRO A 100 9.43 15.22 -7.16
CA PRO A 100 9.69 13.98 -6.41
C PRO A 100 9.55 12.71 -7.28
N ALA A 101 8.51 12.63 -8.13
CA ALA A 101 8.31 11.47 -9.00
C ALA A 101 9.46 11.30 -10.01
N VAL A 102 9.94 12.39 -10.61
CA VAL A 102 11.07 12.37 -11.55
C VAL A 102 12.36 11.91 -10.86
N ARG A 103 12.64 12.45 -9.66
CA ARG A 103 13.81 12.06 -8.87
C ARG A 103 13.76 10.59 -8.44
N LEU A 104 12.58 10.12 -8.02
CA LEU A 104 12.38 8.71 -7.62
C LEU A 104 12.56 7.78 -8.83
N ALA A 105 12.01 8.13 -9.99
CA ALA A 105 12.19 7.34 -11.21
C ALA A 105 13.67 7.19 -11.58
N ALA A 106 14.45 8.27 -11.51
CA ALA A 106 15.88 8.25 -11.77
C ALA A 106 16.62 7.39 -10.74
N ALA A 107 16.29 7.50 -9.46
CA ALA A 107 16.92 6.71 -8.39
C ALA A 107 16.64 5.21 -8.53
N VAL A 108 15.41 4.83 -8.87
CA VAL A 108 15.00 3.43 -9.10
C VAL A 108 15.71 2.87 -10.33
N ALA A 109 15.68 3.57 -11.46
CA ALA A 109 16.36 3.15 -12.68
C ALA A 109 17.88 2.98 -12.47
N GLY A 110 18.51 3.88 -11.73
CA GLY A 110 19.93 3.79 -11.38
C GLY A 110 20.30 2.57 -10.52
N LYS A 111 19.37 2.09 -9.69
CA LYS A 111 19.56 0.89 -8.85
C LYS A 111 19.29 -0.41 -9.60
N LEU A 112 18.35 -0.43 -10.51
CA LEU A 112 17.99 -1.64 -11.26
C LEU A 112 19.01 -2.01 -12.33
N GLY A 113 19.62 -1.04 -13.00
CA GLY A 113 20.58 -1.29 -14.08
C GLY A 113 19.99 -2.06 -15.27
N ASN A 114 20.81 -2.85 -15.97
CA ASN A 114 20.40 -3.81 -17.02
C ASN A 114 19.51 -3.25 -18.13
N GLY A 115 19.60 -1.93 -18.45
CA GLY A 115 18.80 -1.30 -19.49
C GLY A 115 17.39 -0.92 -19.09
N LEU A 116 16.99 -1.11 -17.82
CA LEU A 116 15.71 -0.67 -17.28
C LEU A 116 15.80 0.82 -16.92
N THR A 117 15.50 1.67 -17.86
CA THR A 117 15.75 3.12 -17.78
C THR A 117 14.50 3.97 -17.51
N HIS A 118 13.32 3.38 -17.59
CA HIS A 118 12.05 4.08 -17.41
C HIS A 118 11.22 3.41 -16.33
N VAL A 119 10.56 4.22 -15.51
CA VAL A 119 9.71 3.78 -14.40
C VAL A 119 8.29 4.31 -14.61
N PHE A 120 7.32 3.43 -14.52
CA PHE A 120 5.91 3.77 -14.48
C PHE A 120 5.35 3.42 -13.11
N PHE A 121 4.82 4.41 -12.40
CA PHE A 121 4.29 4.25 -11.05
C PHE A 121 2.83 3.80 -11.07
N ASN A 122 2.51 2.84 -10.23
CA ASN A 122 1.15 2.31 -10.01
C ASN A 122 0.87 2.24 -8.51
N SER A 123 -0.41 2.16 -8.16
CA SER A 123 -0.83 2.08 -6.76
C SER A 123 -0.75 0.65 -6.19
N SER A 124 -0.65 -0.37 -7.04
CA SER A 124 -0.57 -1.78 -6.62
C SER A 124 0.16 -2.66 -7.64
N GLY A 125 0.59 -3.85 -7.21
CA GLY A 125 1.16 -4.86 -8.09
C GLY A 125 0.17 -5.35 -9.15
N SER A 126 -1.13 -5.43 -8.84
CA SER A 126 -2.18 -5.80 -9.79
C SER A 126 -2.31 -4.77 -10.91
N GLU A 127 -2.35 -3.49 -10.58
CA GLU A 127 -2.36 -2.40 -11.59
C GLU A 127 -1.07 -2.39 -12.43
N ALA A 128 0.08 -2.68 -11.81
CA ALA A 128 1.34 -2.81 -12.53
C ALA A 128 1.27 -3.95 -13.56
N ASN A 129 0.75 -5.12 -13.17
CA ASN A 129 0.56 -6.25 -14.07
C ASN A 129 -0.41 -5.94 -15.21
N ASP A 130 -1.55 -5.31 -14.94
CA ASP A 130 -2.49 -4.87 -15.97
C ASP A 130 -1.83 -3.92 -16.99
N THR A 131 -1.02 -3.00 -16.49
CA THR A 131 -0.24 -2.09 -17.34
C THR A 131 0.76 -2.86 -18.19
N VAL A 132 1.50 -3.80 -17.62
CA VAL A 132 2.46 -4.65 -18.36
C VAL A 132 1.75 -5.45 -19.43
N PHE A 133 0.61 -6.07 -19.13
CA PHE A 133 -0.15 -6.86 -20.11
C PHE A 133 -0.60 -6.00 -21.29
N ARG A 134 -1.05 -4.79 -21.03
CA ARG A 134 -1.44 -3.85 -22.10
C ARG A 134 -0.25 -3.39 -22.93
N LEU A 135 0.88 -3.08 -22.29
CA LEU A 135 2.11 -2.67 -22.96
C LEU A 135 2.69 -3.79 -23.84
N VAL A 136 2.73 -5.03 -23.35
CA VAL A 136 3.21 -6.18 -24.13
C VAL A 136 2.36 -6.42 -25.37
N ARG A 137 1.03 -6.40 -25.24
CA ARG A 137 0.12 -6.53 -26.37
C ARG A 137 0.30 -5.40 -27.38
N HIS A 138 0.41 -4.16 -26.91
CA HIS A 138 0.64 -3.01 -27.78
C HIS A 138 1.99 -3.10 -28.49
N TYR A 139 3.05 -3.47 -27.78
CA TYR A 139 4.38 -3.69 -28.37
C TYR A 139 4.34 -4.68 -29.53
N TRP A 140 3.70 -5.84 -29.36
CA TRP A 140 3.61 -6.83 -30.41
C TRP A 140 2.73 -6.39 -31.59
N ALA A 141 1.68 -5.63 -31.32
CA ALA A 141 0.85 -5.04 -32.37
C ALA A 141 1.66 -4.06 -33.25
N VAL A 142 2.43 -3.17 -32.61
CA VAL A 142 3.32 -2.22 -33.31
C VAL A 142 4.42 -2.94 -34.08
N LYS A 143 4.88 -4.10 -33.59
CA LYS A 143 5.84 -4.96 -34.29
C LYS A 143 5.23 -5.78 -35.44
N GLY A 144 3.97 -5.56 -35.81
CA GLY A 144 3.28 -6.28 -36.85
C GLY A 144 2.86 -7.71 -36.49
N GLN A 145 2.80 -8.03 -35.21
CA GLN A 145 2.42 -9.34 -34.67
C GLN A 145 1.22 -9.27 -33.74
N PRO A 146 0.06 -8.72 -34.17
CA PRO A 146 -1.09 -8.46 -33.29
C PRO A 146 -1.76 -9.72 -32.72
N TRP A 147 -1.44 -10.91 -33.27
CA TRP A 147 -1.93 -12.19 -32.76
C TRP A 147 -1.26 -12.63 -31.44
N ARG A 148 -0.15 -12.02 -31.03
CA ARG A 148 0.53 -12.33 -29.76
C ARG A 148 -0.19 -11.68 -28.58
N GLN A 149 -1.35 -12.24 -28.21
CA GLN A 149 -2.20 -11.68 -27.16
C GLN A 149 -2.33 -12.58 -25.93
N VAL A 150 -1.95 -13.85 -26.04
CA VAL A 150 -2.06 -14.81 -24.94
C VAL A 150 -0.95 -14.56 -23.92
N ILE A 151 -1.35 -14.45 -22.66
CA ILE A 151 -0.47 -14.34 -21.50
C ILE A 151 -0.71 -15.57 -20.64
N ILE A 152 0.35 -16.26 -20.29
CA ILE A 152 0.29 -17.46 -19.45
C ILE A 152 0.78 -17.06 -18.07
N GLY A 153 -0.04 -17.32 -17.05
CA GLY A 153 0.30 -17.18 -15.63
C GLY A 153 0.46 -18.55 -14.96
N GLN A 154 1.20 -18.57 -13.86
CA GLN A 154 1.28 -19.70 -12.93
C GLN A 154 0.52 -19.37 -11.65
#